data_2f148fa67e1e3377e90785e12a6c45a2
#
_entry.id   2f148fa67e1e3377e90785e12a6c45a2
#
_cell.length_a   1.000
_cell.length_b   1.000
_cell.length_c   1.000
_cell.angle_alpha   90.00
_cell.angle_beta   90.00
_cell.angle_gamma   90.00
#
_symmetry.space_group_name_H-M   'P 1'
#
loop_
_entity.id
_entity.type
_entity.pdbx_description
1 polymer ?
#
loop_
_entity_poly.entity_id
_entity_poly.type
_entity_poly.pdbx_seq_one_letter_code
_entity_poly.pdbx_strand_id
1 'polypeptide(L)'
;KRKLLIICPANLRKQWSSELQEKFALESTILEKRSFDAILETGNLNPFTTDKIVICSYQFAKTKAPCIKDTDWDLVIIDDAHRLRNVYKPTNKISNIIKTAIESRKKILLTATPLQNSILELYGLVSIIDDYVFGDLKSFKTQFGHMLDEEDYMELRERLQPICKRTLRRQVLEYIKYTKRIAILQEFFPSKDEQALYDLVSDYLARPRLYALPNSQRQLMTLILRKLLASSTYAIHDTFCSLIARLEAKLQRQESTSLEEVYMDFDGSDDDWIDDEEVEEEEQDVLHPSDIEGIKNEIKELYAFRDLAAKIKKNSKAEQLFTALDKGFEQLDSLGAQKKALIFTESRRTQEFLYELLEKRGYKGKIVRFNGTNTDRQSTEIYKAWMEKHKGSHKITGSPTADRRAAIVDYFREEGTIMIATEAA
;
A
#
# COMPACT_ATOMS: atom_id res chain seq x y z
N LYS A 1 -2.48 25.14 26.02
CA LYS A 1 -2.93 24.31 24.87
C LYS A 1 -2.11 23.04 24.85
N ARG A 2 -2.74 21.89 24.53
CA ARG A 2 -2.03 20.60 24.39
C ARG A 2 -1.55 20.41 22.97
N LYS A 3 -0.32 19.91 22.80
CA LYS A 3 0.28 19.60 21.51
C LYS A 3 0.05 18.13 21.18
N LEU A 4 -0.63 17.87 20.07
CA LEU A 4 -0.90 16.51 19.58
C LEU A 4 -0.28 16.29 18.20
N LEU A 5 0.35 15.12 18.06
CA LEU A 5 0.85 14.61 16.80
C LEU A 5 0.08 13.35 16.41
N ILE A 6 -0.38 13.29 15.17
CA ILE A 6 -0.98 12.09 14.57
C ILE A 6 -0.08 11.64 13.41
N ILE A 7 0.44 10.42 13.53
CA ILE A 7 1.20 9.75 12.46
C ILE A 7 0.28 8.68 11.88
N CYS A 8 -0.02 8.76 10.59
CA CYS A 8 -0.95 7.83 9.93
C CYS A 8 -0.51 7.55 8.49
N PRO A 9 -1.06 6.52 7.82
CA PRO A 9 -0.89 6.34 6.39
C PRO A 9 -1.23 7.61 5.60
N ALA A 10 -0.52 7.83 4.50
CA ALA A 10 -0.66 9.07 3.72
C ALA A 10 -2.09 9.29 3.18
N ASN A 11 -2.82 8.20 2.88
CA ASN A 11 -4.20 8.22 2.43
C ASN A 11 -5.22 8.57 3.53
N LEU A 12 -4.90 8.37 4.80
CA LEU A 12 -5.79 8.64 5.93
C LEU A 12 -5.67 10.06 6.50
N ARG A 13 -4.66 10.83 6.12
CA ARG A 13 -4.43 12.19 6.66
C ARG A 13 -5.64 13.11 6.52
N LYS A 14 -6.30 13.05 5.36
CA LYS A 14 -7.51 13.85 5.10
C LYS A 14 -8.68 13.39 5.95
N GLN A 15 -8.87 12.09 6.08
CA GLN A 15 -9.93 11.52 6.91
C GLN A 15 -9.76 11.98 8.36
N TRP A 16 -8.56 11.86 8.92
CA TRP A 16 -8.26 12.35 10.27
C TRP A 16 -8.59 13.85 10.44
N SER A 17 -8.17 14.68 9.48
CA SER A 17 -8.46 16.13 9.52
C SER A 17 -9.96 16.40 9.48
N SER A 18 -10.70 15.74 8.60
CA SER A 18 -12.15 15.90 8.47
C SER A 18 -12.89 15.42 9.72
N GLU A 19 -12.54 14.24 10.24
CA GLU A 19 -13.16 13.68 11.45
C GLU A 19 -12.92 14.57 12.69
N LEU A 20 -11.71 15.12 12.86
CA LEU A 20 -11.41 16.06 13.94
C LEU A 20 -12.26 17.31 13.85
N GLN A 21 -12.41 17.86 12.64
CA GLN A 21 -13.18 19.08 12.44
C GLN A 21 -14.69 18.83 12.57
N GLU A 22 -15.22 17.80 11.90
CA GLU A 22 -16.66 17.57 11.81
C GLU A 22 -17.26 17.02 13.11
N LYS A 23 -16.53 16.16 13.83
CA LYS A 23 -17.05 15.49 15.03
C LYS A 23 -16.66 16.20 16.32
N PHE A 24 -15.51 16.87 16.34
CA PHE A 24 -14.95 17.43 17.56
C PHE A 24 -14.70 18.93 17.48
N ALA A 25 -14.91 19.58 16.33
CA ALA A 25 -14.59 20.98 16.08
C ALA A 25 -13.13 21.35 16.42
N LEU A 26 -12.20 20.40 16.22
CA LEU A 26 -10.77 20.57 16.48
C LEU A 26 -10.03 20.92 15.19
N GLU A 27 -9.28 22.01 15.24
CA GLU A 27 -8.44 22.41 14.10
C GLU A 27 -7.19 21.53 14.01
N SER A 28 -6.88 21.11 12.79
CA SER A 28 -5.68 20.34 12.47
C SER A 28 -4.93 20.95 11.29
N THR A 29 -3.67 20.57 11.15
CA THR A 29 -2.83 20.89 10.00
C THR A 29 -2.16 19.64 9.47
N ILE A 30 -2.23 19.43 8.16
CA ILE A 30 -1.52 18.34 7.49
C ILE A 30 -0.15 18.87 7.09
N LEU A 31 0.92 18.30 7.69
CA LEU A 31 2.28 18.61 7.29
C LEU A 31 2.78 17.59 6.26
N GLU A 32 3.19 18.12 5.12
CA GLU A 32 3.88 17.43 4.03
C GLU A 32 5.00 18.34 3.53
N LYS A 33 5.89 17.86 2.64
CA LYS A 33 7.05 18.59 2.20
C LYS A 33 6.70 20.04 1.81
N ARG A 34 5.70 20.22 0.94
CA ARG A 34 5.31 21.54 0.43
C ARG A 34 4.79 22.48 1.51
N SER A 35 3.90 22.03 2.39
CA SER A 35 3.36 22.86 3.48
C SER A 35 4.41 23.16 4.53
N PHE A 36 5.32 22.23 4.78
CA PHE A 36 6.43 22.39 5.70
C PHE A 36 7.41 23.45 5.20
N ASP A 37 7.83 23.34 3.94
CA ASP A 37 8.78 24.29 3.31
C ASP A 37 8.15 25.70 3.25
N ALA A 38 6.87 25.82 2.90
CA ALA A 38 6.17 27.11 2.90
C ALA A 38 6.11 27.78 4.30
N ILE A 39 5.96 27.00 5.37
CA ILE A 39 5.98 27.53 6.74
C ILE A 39 7.40 27.95 7.13
N LEU A 40 8.44 27.21 6.72
CA LEU A 40 9.83 27.62 6.94
C LEU A 40 10.15 28.97 6.29
N GLU A 41 9.64 29.23 5.07
CA GLU A 41 9.80 30.52 4.37
C GLU A 41 9.17 31.70 5.13
N THR A 42 8.19 31.45 6.00
CA THR A 42 7.63 32.50 6.89
C THR A 42 8.49 32.82 8.10
N GLY A 43 9.66 32.14 8.26
CA GLY A 43 10.59 32.34 9.36
C GLY A 43 10.34 31.43 10.58
N ASN A 44 9.38 30.52 10.51
CA ASN A 44 9.17 29.52 11.57
C ASN A 44 10.15 28.36 11.39
N LEU A 45 11.16 28.25 12.28
CA LEU A 45 12.23 27.25 12.20
C LEU A 45 11.75 25.80 12.45
N ASN A 46 10.61 25.61 13.13
CA ASN A 46 10.03 24.29 13.33
C ASN A 46 8.50 24.32 13.11
N PRO A 47 8.01 23.97 11.91
CA PRO A 47 6.59 23.94 11.58
C PRO A 47 5.73 23.02 12.45
N PHE A 48 6.32 22.11 13.23
CA PHE A 48 5.59 21.31 14.22
C PHE A 48 5.18 22.12 15.46
N THR A 49 5.77 23.29 15.68
CA THR A 49 5.40 24.19 16.78
C THR A 49 4.17 25.03 16.42
N THR A 50 3.02 24.40 16.35
CA THR A 50 1.73 25.03 16.06
C THR A 50 0.72 24.78 17.18
N ASP A 51 -0.30 25.62 17.26
CA ASP A 51 -1.43 25.45 18.19
C ASP A 51 -2.47 24.43 17.70
N LYS A 52 -2.33 23.97 16.46
CA LYS A 52 -3.22 22.99 15.83
C LYS A 52 -2.71 21.57 16.05
N ILE A 53 -3.61 20.59 15.91
CA ILE A 53 -3.22 19.17 15.87
C ILE A 53 -2.44 18.95 14.59
N VAL A 54 -1.25 18.36 14.70
CA VAL A 54 -0.41 18.07 13.54
C VAL A 54 -0.69 16.65 13.05
N ILE A 55 -0.90 16.51 11.74
CA ILE A 55 -1.11 15.23 11.07
C ILE A 55 -0.01 15.05 10.02
N CYS A 56 0.70 13.93 10.04
CA CYS A 56 1.71 13.63 9.02
C CYS A 56 1.75 12.14 8.66
N SER A 57 2.43 11.80 7.56
CA SER A 57 2.65 10.41 7.16
C SER A 57 3.90 9.83 7.83
N TYR A 58 4.01 8.49 7.83
CA TYR A 58 5.17 7.77 8.35
C TYR A 58 6.50 8.22 7.70
N GLN A 59 6.52 8.31 6.37
CA GLN A 59 7.70 8.75 5.62
C GLN A 59 8.09 10.19 5.96
N PHE A 60 7.10 11.07 6.09
CA PHE A 60 7.35 12.44 6.49
C PHE A 60 7.86 12.51 7.94
N ALA A 61 7.28 11.72 8.85
CA ALA A 61 7.75 11.62 10.24
C ALA A 61 9.20 11.11 10.32
N LYS A 62 9.58 10.09 9.54
CA LYS A 62 10.97 9.62 9.41
C LYS A 62 11.89 10.77 8.98
N THR A 63 11.53 11.47 7.89
CA THR A 63 12.37 12.51 7.30
C THR A 63 12.53 13.71 8.22
N LYS A 64 11.53 14.05 9.01
CA LYS A 64 11.51 15.20 9.93
C LYS A 64 11.62 14.81 11.41
N ALA A 65 12.14 13.60 11.69
CA ALA A 65 12.33 13.07 13.04
C ALA A 65 13.05 14.02 14.01
N PRO A 66 14.12 14.76 13.64
CA PRO A 66 14.73 15.75 14.52
C PRO A 66 13.75 16.83 14.98
N CYS A 67 12.94 17.39 14.08
CA CYS A 67 11.94 18.41 14.44
C CYS A 67 10.84 17.85 15.35
N ILE A 68 10.45 16.58 15.14
CA ILE A 68 9.48 15.88 16.00
C ILE A 68 10.05 15.68 17.39
N LYS A 69 11.30 15.25 17.50
CA LYS A 69 12.01 15.05 18.78
C LYS A 69 12.12 16.32 19.60
N ASP A 70 12.42 17.43 18.92
CA ASP A 70 12.60 18.78 19.54
C ASP A 70 11.27 19.41 19.95
N THR A 71 10.14 18.83 19.59
CA THR A 71 8.81 19.34 19.95
C THR A 71 8.27 18.63 21.19
N ASP A 72 7.79 19.38 22.20
CA ASP A 72 7.18 18.83 23.41
C ASP A 72 5.74 18.40 23.16
N TRP A 73 5.56 17.17 22.73
CA TRP A 73 4.25 16.58 22.51
C TRP A 73 3.62 16.09 23.80
N ASP A 74 2.37 16.49 24.07
CA ASP A 74 1.57 15.94 25.15
C ASP A 74 1.07 14.54 24.84
N LEU A 75 0.82 14.25 23.54
CA LEU A 75 0.36 12.96 23.07
C LEU A 75 0.73 12.74 21.61
N VAL A 76 1.21 11.53 21.28
CA VAL A 76 1.43 11.05 19.93
C VAL A 76 0.47 9.90 19.65
N ILE A 77 -0.31 10.01 18.59
CA ILE A 77 -1.21 8.97 18.11
C ILE A 77 -0.63 8.38 16.84
N ILE A 78 -0.53 7.07 16.78
CA ILE A 78 -0.03 6.34 15.61
C ILE A 78 -1.15 5.44 15.11
N ASP A 79 -1.67 5.74 13.94
CA ASP A 79 -2.73 4.98 13.29
C ASP A 79 -2.13 3.98 12.29
N ASP A 80 -2.75 2.79 12.16
CA ASP A 80 -2.19 1.64 11.46
C ASP A 80 -0.78 1.25 11.98
N ALA A 81 -0.65 1.26 13.31
CA ALA A 81 0.63 1.05 13.99
C ALA A 81 1.29 -0.31 13.67
N HIS A 82 0.57 -1.26 13.06
CA HIS A 82 1.13 -2.52 12.58
C HIS A 82 2.30 -2.32 11.60
N ARG A 83 2.39 -1.18 10.94
CA ARG A 83 3.53 -0.78 10.08
C ARG A 83 4.85 -0.68 10.86
N LEU A 84 4.78 -0.45 12.18
CA LEU A 84 5.97 -0.37 13.06
C LEU A 84 6.27 -1.69 13.80
N ARG A 85 5.52 -2.76 13.55
CA ARG A 85 5.62 -4.04 14.27
C ARG A 85 7.03 -4.66 14.26
N ASN A 86 7.81 -4.41 13.20
CA ASN A 86 9.16 -4.92 13.04
C ASN A 86 10.25 -4.03 13.65
N VAL A 87 9.90 -3.10 14.55
CA VAL A 87 10.87 -2.17 15.20
C VAL A 87 11.98 -2.89 15.96
N TYR A 88 11.77 -4.14 16.36
CA TYR A 88 12.79 -4.98 17.00
C TYR A 88 13.92 -5.43 16.05
N LYS A 89 13.73 -5.28 14.73
CA LYS A 89 14.75 -5.53 13.72
C LYS A 89 15.61 -4.28 13.52
N PRO A 90 16.94 -4.35 13.66
CA PRO A 90 17.83 -3.20 13.43
C PRO A 90 17.76 -2.66 12.00
N THR A 91 17.42 -3.51 11.03
CA THR A 91 17.27 -3.17 9.61
C THR A 91 16.06 -2.28 9.33
N ASN A 92 15.03 -2.29 10.17
CA ASN A 92 13.84 -1.47 9.99
C ASN A 92 14.10 -0.01 10.41
N LYS A 93 14.73 0.77 9.52
CA LYS A 93 15.14 2.17 9.76
C LYS A 93 13.96 3.07 10.08
N ILE A 94 12.81 2.92 9.39
CA ILE A 94 11.62 3.78 9.58
C ILE A 94 11.10 3.65 11.01
N SER A 95 10.83 2.43 11.43
CA SER A 95 10.27 2.16 12.76
C SER A 95 11.21 2.60 13.88
N ASN A 96 12.51 2.34 13.73
CA ASN A 96 13.51 2.72 14.73
C ASN A 96 13.67 4.24 14.84
N ILE A 97 13.70 4.97 13.73
CA ILE A 97 13.79 6.44 13.73
C ILE A 97 12.55 7.06 14.38
N ILE A 98 11.35 6.59 14.03
CA ILE A 98 10.11 7.10 14.62
C ILE A 98 10.07 6.77 16.12
N LYS A 99 10.36 5.53 16.54
CA LYS A 99 10.42 5.15 17.96
C LYS A 99 11.32 6.10 18.75
N THR A 100 12.54 6.35 18.25
CA THR A 100 13.51 7.25 18.90
C THR A 100 13.02 8.70 18.96
N ALA A 101 12.33 9.18 17.90
CA ALA A 101 11.84 10.56 17.87
C ALA A 101 10.73 10.84 18.90
N ILE A 102 9.98 9.80 19.30
CA ILE A 102 8.84 9.93 20.23
C ILE A 102 9.06 9.21 21.57
N GLU A 103 10.27 8.77 21.87
CA GLU A 103 10.61 7.87 22.99
C GLU A 103 10.03 8.37 24.33
N SER A 104 10.25 9.62 24.68
CA SER A 104 9.83 10.21 25.97
C SER A 104 8.38 10.70 26.00
N ARG A 105 7.60 10.47 24.94
CA ARG A 105 6.25 11.02 24.81
C ARG A 105 5.17 10.01 25.19
N LYS A 106 4.00 10.48 25.63
CA LYS A 106 2.81 9.63 25.77
C LYS A 106 2.34 9.19 24.39
N LYS A 107 2.01 7.92 24.23
CA LYS A 107 1.67 7.34 22.93
C LYS A 107 0.39 6.54 22.98
N ILE A 108 -0.37 6.57 21.89
CA ILE A 108 -1.48 5.66 21.62
C ILE A 108 -1.23 5.04 20.24
N LEU A 109 -1.19 3.73 20.19
CA LEU A 109 -1.08 2.97 18.94
C LEU A 109 -2.45 2.39 18.59
N LEU A 110 -2.92 2.67 17.40
CA LEU A 110 -4.18 2.16 16.85
C LEU A 110 -3.85 1.14 15.74
N THR A 111 -4.40 -0.06 15.84
CA THR A 111 -4.23 -1.07 14.79
C THR A 111 -5.36 -2.10 14.84
N ALA A 112 -5.76 -2.58 13.66
CA ALA A 112 -6.69 -3.70 13.53
C ALA A 112 -5.97 -5.06 13.61
N THR A 113 -4.67 -5.12 13.31
CA THR A 113 -3.88 -6.35 13.15
C THR A 113 -2.56 -6.25 13.92
N PRO A 114 -2.60 -6.30 15.27
CA PRO A 114 -1.39 -6.17 16.09
C PRO A 114 -0.42 -7.36 15.94
N LEU A 115 -0.92 -8.48 15.44
CA LEU A 115 -0.21 -9.73 15.25
C LEU A 115 -0.65 -10.37 13.94
N GLN A 116 0.29 -10.71 13.06
CA GLN A 116 0.01 -11.34 11.77
C GLN A 116 0.86 -12.59 11.53
N ASN A 117 2.18 -12.49 11.60
CA ASN A 117 3.09 -13.57 11.23
C ASN A 117 3.89 -14.14 12.42
N SER A 118 4.18 -13.34 13.43
CA SER A 118 5.04 -13.72 14.54
C SER A 118 4.69 -12.97 15.82
N ILE A 119 4.79 -13.67 16.95
CA ILE A 119 4.60 -13.05 18.28
C ILE A 119 5.58 -11.89 18.53
N LEU A 120 6.71 -11.86 17.84
CA LEU A 120 7.68 -10.77 17.92
C LEU A 120 7.16 -9.44 17.39
N GLU A 121 6.15 -9.47 16.51
CA GLU A 121 5.47 -8.25 16.05
C GLU A 121 4.75 -7.55 17.19
N LEU A 122 4.13 -8.33 18.08
CA LEU A 122 3.50 -7.82 19.30
C LEU A 122 4.52 -7.23 20.25
N TYR A 123 5.66 -7.93 20.45
CA TYR A 123 6.82 -7.39 21.20
C TYR A 123 7.24 -6.03 20.63
N GLY A 124 7.39 -5.93 19.30
CA GLY A 124 7.78 -4.70 18.64
C GLY A 124 6.81 -3.54 18.94
N LEU A 125 5.51 -3.75 18.78
CA LEU A 125 4.52 -2.72 19.05
C LEU A 125 4.49 -2.28 20.53
N VAL A 126 4.56 -3.24 21.45
CA VAL A 126 4.58 -2.95 22.89
C VAL A 126 5.84 -2.18 23.27
N SER A 127 7.00 -2.52 22.68
CA SER A 127 8.25 -1.81 22.94
C SER A 127 8.26 -0.34 22.48
N ILE A 128 7.35 0.07 21.59
CA ILE A 128 7.16 1.48 21.25
C ILE A 128 6.45 2.21 22.38
N ILE A 129 5.51 1.54 23.06
CA ILE A 129 4.75 2.12 24.18
C ILE A 129 5.64 2.17 25.42
N ASP A 130 6.17 1.02 25.79
CA ASP A 130 7.00 0.84 27.00
C ASP A 130 7.92 -0.38 26.82
N ASP A 131 9.23 -0.15 26.82
CA ASP A 131 10.25 -1.20 26.67
C ASP A 131 10.33 -2.16 27.88
N TYR A 132 9.77 -1.76 29.04
CA TYR A 132 9.87 -2.56 30.26
C TYR A 132 8.79 -3.62 30.40
N VAL A 133 7.69 -3.54 29.65
CA VAL A 133 6.56 -4.49 29.75
C VAL A 133 7.00 -5.94 29.49
N PHE A 134 7.81 -6.15 28.48
CA PHE A 134 8.30 -7.48 28.09
C PHE A 134 9.79 -7.70 28.33
N GLY A 135 10.52 -6.66 28.78
CA GLY A 135 11.96 -6.70 28.91
C GLY A 135 12.69 -6.80 27.56
N ASP A 136 13.84 -7.45 27.55
CA ASP A 136 14.63 -7.58 26.33
C ASP A 136 14.10 -8.65 25.36
N LEU A 137 14.44 -8.51 24.07
CA LEU A 137 14.00 -9.39 22.99
C LEU A 137 14.37 -10.86 23.20
N LYS A 138 15.55 -11.13 23.81
CA LYS A 138 16.04 -12.50 24.03
C LYS A 138 15.19 -13.20 25.07
N SER A 139 14.92 -12.54 26.19
CA SER A 139 14.06 -13.04 27.26
C SER A 139 12.64 -13.29 26.75
N PHE A 140 12.08 -12.34 25.97
CA PHE A 140 10.76 -12.51 25.34
C PHE A 140 10.71 -13.70 24.39
N LYS A 141 11.72 -13.89 23.54
CA LYS A 141 11.83 -15.05 22.64
C LYS A 141 11.90 -16.38 23.39
N THR A 142 12.66 -16.41 24.50
CA THR A 142 12.78 -17.63 25.30
C THR A 142 11.46 -17.99 25.95
N GLN A 143 10.73 -17.01 26.47
CA GLN A 143 9.48 -17.22 27.18
C GLN A 143 8.30 -17.47 26.24
N PHE A 144 8.13 -16.66 25.18
CA PHE A 144 6.93 -16.65 24.34
C PHE A 144 7.18 -17.09 22.88
N GLY A 145 8.43 -17.35 22.49
CA GLY A 145 8.77 -17.72 21.11
C GLY A 145 8.21 -19.07 20.65
N HIS A 146 7.97 -19.96 21.59
CA HIS A 146 7.43 -21.31 21.37
C HIS A 146 6.31 -21.60 22.39
N MET A 147 5.29 -20.74 22.41
CA MET A 147 4.14 -20.93 23.27
C MET A 147 3.44 -22.26 22.94
N LEU A 148 3.51 -23.22 23.85
CA LEU A 148 2.87 -24.54 23.71
C LEU A 148 1.73 -24.74 24.71
N ASP A 149 1.73 -24.00 25.83
CA ASP A 149 0.84 -24.22 26.95
C ASP A 149 -0.13 -23.04 27.17
N GLU A 150 -1.29 -23.31 27.76
CA GLU A 150 -2.30 -22.29 28.11
C GLU A 150 -1.77 -21.28 29.13
N GLU A 151 -0.83 -21.70 29.99
CA GLU A 151 -0.20 -20.82 31.01
C GLU A 151 0.56 -19.67 30.36
N ASP A 152 1.33 -19.92 29.30
CA ASP A 152 2.07 -18.90 28.55
C ASP A 152 1.12 -17.85 27.94
N TYR A 153 -0.03 -18.30 27.41
CA TYR A 153 -1.04 -17.40 26.86
C TYR A 153 -1.72 -16.57 27.97
N MET A 154 -1.94 -17.14 29.15
CA MET A 154 -2.52 -16.40 30.27
C MET A 154 -1.55 -15.33 30.77
N GLU A 155 -0.27 -15.65 30.95
CA GLU A 155 0.75 -14.69 31.35
C GLU A 155 0.90 -13.55 30.36
N LEU A 156 0.99 -13.88 29.06
CA LEU A 156 1.04 -12.86 27.99
C LEU A 156 -0.16 -11.93 28.04
N ARG A 157 -1.35 -12.49 28.24
CA ARG A 157 -2.60 -11.73 28.34
C ARG A 157 -2.63 -10.82 29.57
N GLU A 158 -2.15 -11.28 30.71
CA GLU A 158 -2.07 -10.48 31.94
C GLU A 158 -1.12 -9.30 31.76
N ARG A 159 0.04 -9.49 31.14
CA ARG A 159 0.99 -8.40 30.83
C ARG A 159 0.44 -7.38 29.84
N LEU A 160 -0.41 -7.81 28.89
CA LEU A 160 -1.03 -6.93 27.90
C LEU A 160 -2.25 -6.16 28.46
N GLN A 161 -2.95 -6.70 29.43
CA GLN A 161 -4.22 -6.13 29.94
C GLN A 161 -4.14 -4.65 30.31
N PRO A 162 -3.09 -4.14 30.98
CA PRO A 162 -3.00 -2.73 31.37
C PRO A 162 -2.72 -1.78 30.20
N ILE A 163 -2.15 -2.26 29.10
CA ILE A 163 -1.68 -1.43 27.99
C ILE A 163 -2.44 -1.66 26.67
N CYS A 164 -3.19 -2.76 26.55
CA CYS A 164 -3.88 -3.13 25.33
C CYS A 164 -5.40 -3.22 25.54
N LYS A 165 -6.16 -2.52 24.70
CA LYS A 165 -7.62 -2.59 24.67
C LYS A 165 -8.08 -3.14 23.32
N ARG A 166 -8.74 -4.30 23.33
CA ARG A 166 -9.31 -4.89 22.12
C ARG A 166 -10.83 -4.83 22.17
N THR A 167 -11.43 -4.26 21.12
CA THR A 167 -12.89 -4.20 20.96
C THR A 167 -13.28 -5.04 19.74
N LEU A 168 -14.15 -6.03 19.93
CA LEU A 168 -14.68 -6.86 18.84
C LEU A 168 -15.99 -6.26 18.31
N ARG A 169 -16.24 -6.39 17.00
CA ARG A 169 -17.49 -5.93 16.36
C ARG A 169 -18.74 -6.42 17.10
N ARG A 170 -18.75 -7.69 17.56
CA ARG A 170 -19.86 -8.27 18.30
C ARG A 170 -20.19 -7.55 19.62
N GLN A 171 -19.20 -6.87 20.23
CA GLN A 171 -19.37 -6.16 21.50
C GLN A 171 -20.00 -4.77 21.33
N VAL A 172 -20.02 -4.26 20.09
CA VAL A 172 -20.54 -2.93 19.77
C VAL A 172 -21.78 -2.96 18.87
N LEU A 173 -22.36 -4.15 18.62
CA LEU A 173 -23.56 -4.31 17.77
C LEU A 173 -24.79 -3.57 18.32
N GLU A 174 -24.86 -3.36 19.62
CA GLU A 174 -25.94 -2.59 20.26
C GLU A 174 -25.85 -1.09 19.90
N TYR A 175 -24.63 -0.58 19.67
CA TYR A 175 -24.37 0.83 19.40
C TYR A 175 -24.19 1.11 17.91
N ILE A 176 -23.63 0.16 17.16
CA ILE A 176 -23.31 0.31 15.73
C ILE A 176 -23.93 -0.82 14.95
N LYS A 177 -24.86 -0.51 14.06
CA LYS A 177 -25.45 -1.48 13.14
C LYS A 177 -24.53 -1.66 11.94
N TYR A 178 -23.89 -2.81 11.83
CA TYR A 178 -23.10 -3.17 10.66
C TYR A 178 -23.98 -3.80 9.58
N THR A 179 -23.69 -3.50 8.32
CA THR A 179 -24.31 -4.18 7.19
C THR A 179 -23.87 -5.64 7.12
N LYS A 180 -24.79 -6.52 6.72
CA LYS A 180 -24.49 -7.94 6.52
C LYS A 180 -23.59 -8.09 5.30
N ARG A 181 -22.46 -8.77 5.45
CA ARG A 181 -21.57 -9.15 4.35
C ARG A 181 -21.98 -10.52 3.82
N ILE A 182 -22.16 -10.60 2.50
CA ILE A 182 -22.43 -11.87 1.80
C ILE A 182 -21.21 -12.09 0.89
N ALA A 183 -20.46 -13.15 1.17
CA ALA A 183 -19.35 -13.54 0.32
C ALA A 183 -19.89 -14.36 -0.86
N ILE A 184 -19.53 -13.96 -2.08
CA ILE A 184 -19.85 -14.67 -3.32
C ILE A 184 -18.52 -15.05 -3.96
N LEU A 185 -18.27 -16.35 -4.08
CA LEU A 185 -17.13 -16.87 -4.82
C LEU A 185 -17.52 -17.04 -6.29
N GLN A 186 -16.79 -16.40 -7.18
CA GLN A 186 -16.89 -16.62 -8.62
C GLN A 186 -15.62 -17.30 -9.11
N GLU A 187 -15.72 -18.59 -9.40
CA GLU A 187 -14.62 -19.38 -9.93
C GLU A 187 -14.37 -19.05 -11.40
N PHE A 188 -13.12 -19.13 -11.82
CA PHE A 188 -12.73 -19.06 -13.22
C PHE A 188 -11.75 -20.17 -13.55
N PHE A 189 -11.73 -20.59 -14.80
CA PHE A 189 -10.78 -21.56 -15.31
C PHE A 189 -9.98 -20.88 -16.43
N PRO A 190 -8.63 -20.85 -16.32
CA PRO A 190 -7.80 -20.29 -17.35
C PRO A 190 -7.97 -21.06 -18.68
N SER A 191 -7.85 -20.37 -19.80
CA SER A 191 -7.75 -20.99 -21.09
C SER A 191 -6.45 -21.80 -21.20
N LYS A 192 -6.35 -22.68 -22.21
CA LYS A 192 -5.12 -23.46 -22.45
C LYS A 192 -3.89 -22.59 -22.63
N ASP A 193 -4.04 -21.45 -23.32
CA ASP A 193 -2.94 -20.52 -23.57
C ASP A 193 -2.56 -19.75 -22.31
N GLU A 194 -3.54 -19.34 -21.49
CA GLU A 194 -3.29 -18.71 -20.16
C GLU A 194 -2.55 -19.69 -19.24
N GLN A 195 -2.98 -20.95 -19.18
CA GLN A 195 -2.32 -21.97 -18.37
C GLN A 195 -0.89 -22.25 -18.87
N ALA A 196 -0.70 -22.39 -20.18
CA ALA A 196 0.62 -22.60 -20.75
C ALA A 196 1.58 -21.44 -20.45
N LEU A 197 1.11 -20.19 -20.54
CA LEU A 197 1.90 -19.02 -20.17
C LEU A 197 2.26 -19.04 -18.67
N TYR A 198 1.30 -19.40 -17.82
CA TYR A 198 1.52 -19.48 -16.37
C TYR A 198 2.59 -20.52 -16.02
N ASP A 199 2.52 -21.70 -16.62
CA ASP A 199 3.45 -22.80 -16.35
C ASP A 199 4.87 -22.44 -16.85
N LEU A 200 4.99 -21.94 -18.07
CA LEU A 200 6.28 -21.53 -18.64
C LEU A 200 6.97 -20.42 -17.83
N VAL A 201 6.22 -19.39 -17.41
CA VAL A 201 6.77 -18.30 -16.61
C VAL A 201 7.09 -18.78 -15.19
N SER A 202 6.29 -19.68 -14.62
CA SER A 202 6.57 -20.27 -13.29
C SER A 202 7.86 -21.09 -13.31
N ASP A 203 8.09 -21.88 -14.35
CA ASP A 203 9.33 -22.65 -14.52
C ASP A 203 10.55 -21.73 -14.73
N TYR A 204 10.38 -20.66 -15.49
CA TYR A 204 11.41 -19.63 -15.67
C TYR A 204 11.78 -18.99 -14.31
N LEU A 205 10.80 -18.57 -13.51
CA LEU A 205 11.03 -17.92 -12.22
C LEU A 205 11.58 -18.86 -11.14
N ALA A 206 11.44 -20.18 -11.30
CA ALA A 206 12.00 -21.19 -10.40
C ALA A 206 13.51 -21.41 -10.58
N ARG A 207 14.11 -20.95 -11.67
CA ARG A 207 15.54 -21.16 -11.97
C ARG A 207 16.45 -20.54 -10.93
N PRO A 208 17.60 -21.14 -10.63
CA PRO A 208 18.53 -20.62 -9.62
C PRO A 208 19.20 -19.29 -10.01
N ARG A 209 19.32 -18.97 -11.29
CA ARG A 209 19.92 -17.72 -11.81
C ARG A 209 19.08 -17.16 -12.95
N LEU A 210 18.77 -15.86 -12.86
CA LEU A 210 18.08 -15.08 -13.88
C LEU A 210 18.88 -13.80 -14.10
N TYR A 211 19.23 -13.48 -15.34
CA TYR A 211 19.99 -12.28 -15.67
C TYR A 211 19.14 -11.02 -15.71
N ALA A 212 17.82 -11.18 -15.91
CA ALA A 212 16.87 -10.06 -15.92
C ALA A 212 16.58 -9.53 -14.50
N LEU A 213 16.81 -10.32 -13.45
CA LEU A 213 16.46 -9.96 -12.07
C LEU A 213 17.73 -9.78 -11.22
N PRO A 214 17.84 -8.72 -10.39
CA PRO A 214 18.95 -8.56 -9.47
C PRO A 214 18.96 -9.67 -8.42
N ASN A 215 20.14 -10.15 -8.06
CA ASN A 215 20.28 -11.22 -7.06
C ASN A 215 19.79 -10.78 -5.68
N SER A 216 20.03 -9.52 -5.28
CA SER A 216 19.62 -8.93 -4.00
C SER A 216 18.10 -8.83 -3.84
N GLN A 217 17.35 -8.59 -4.90
CA GLN A 217 15.89 -8.37 -4.87
C GLN A 217 15.10 -9.51 -5.53
N ARG A 218 15.75 -10.61 -5.84
CA ARG A 218 15.18 -11.70 -6.63
C ARG A 218 13.89 -12.28 -6.05
N GLN A 219 13.85 -12.53 -4.74
CA GLN A 219 12.66 -13.12 -4.09
C GLN A 219 11.45 -12.20 -4.22
N LEU A 220 11.65 -10.91 -3.97
CA LEU A 220 10.60 -9.90 -4.11
C LEU A 220 10.13 -9.78 -5.55
N MET A 221 11.05 -9.67 -6.51
CA MET A 221 10.71 -9.59 -7.94
C MET A 221 9.98 -10.84 -8.45
N THR A 222 10.39 -12.02 -8.01
CA THR A 222 9.69 -13.27 -8.34
C THR A 222 8.25 -13.26 -7.81
N LEU A 223 8.03 -12.76 -6.59
CA LEU A 223 6.70 -12.64 -6.01
C LEU A 223 5.84 -11.65 -6.81
N ILE A 224 6.38 -10.48 -7.14
CA ILE A 224 5.69 -9.44 -7.94
C ILE A 224 5.31 -10.01 -9.31
N LEU A 225 6.23 -10.66 -10.01
CA LEU A 225 5.96 -11.24 -11.32
C LEU A 225 4.88 -12.34 -11.28
N ARG A 226 4.87 -13.18 -10.23
CA ARG A 226 3.80 -14.16 -10.03
C ARG A 226 2.45 -13.50 -9.75
N LYS A 227 2.42 -12.44 -8.98
CA LYS A 227 1.19 -11.67 -8.72
C LYS A 227 0.67 -11.01 -9.99
N LEU A 228 1.54 -10.39 -10.79
CA LEU A 228 1.16 -9.79 -12.08
C LEU A 228 0.62 -10.84 -13.05
N LEU A 229 1.28 -11.99 -13.14
CA LEU A 229 0.85 -13.12 -13.98
C LEU A 229 -0.55 -13.64 -13.57
N ALA A 230 -0.80 -13.75 -12.28
CA ALA A 230 -2.10 -14.13 -11.74
C ALA A 230 -3.17 -13.03 -11.86
N SER A 231 -2.75 -11.76 -12.01
CA SER A 231 -3.66 -10.61 -12.14
C SER A 231 -4.22 -10.50 -13.55
N SER A 232 -3.38 -10.37 -14.57
CA SER A 232 -3.80 -10.36 -15.97
C SER A 232 -2.64 -10.64 -16.92
N THR A 233 -2.96 -11.29 -18.07
CA THR A 233 -2.01 -11.52 -19.15
C THR A 233 -1.51 -10.21 -19.79
N TYR A 234 -2.31 -9.15 -19.73
CA TYR A 234 -1.95 -7.83 -20.21
C TYR A 234 -0.87 -7.17 -19.34
N ALA A 235 -1.01 -7.24 -18.02
CA ALA A 235 -0.03 -6.66 -17.10
C ALA A 235 1.35 -7.32 -17.23
N ILE A 236 1.40 -8.64 -17.41
CA ILE A 236 2.67 -9.37 -17.51
C ILE A 236 3.35 -9.15 -18.88
N HIS A 237 2.60 -8.92 -19.97
CA HIS A 237 3.13 -8.62 -21.29
C HIS A 237 4.11 -7.44 -21.26
N ASP A 238 3.68 -6.32 -20.72
CA ASP A 238 4.51 -5.11 -20.68
C ASP A 238 5.69 -5.26 -19.72
N THR A 239 5.54 -6.07 -18.69
CA THR A 239 6.64 -6.41 -17.80
C THR A 239 7.72 -7.18 -18.54
N PHE A 240 7.36 -8.12 -19.43
CA PHE A 240 8.33 -8.78 -20.29
C PHE A 240 9.04 -7.81 -21.22
N CYS A 241 8.33 -6.82 -21.78
CA CYS A 241 8.97 -5.77 -22.58
C CYS A 241 10.03 -5.00 -21.79
N SER A 242 9.74 -4.63 -20.55
CA SER A 242 10.70 -3.94 -19.66
C SER A 242 11.92 -4.82 -19.34
N LEU A 243 11.70 -6.11 -19.02
CA LEU A 243 12.80 -7.05 -18.75
C LEU A 243 13.70 -7.29 -19.98
N ILE A 244 13.11 -7.41 -21.17
CA ILE A 244 13.84 -7.55 -22.44
C ILE A 244 14.69 -6.31 -22.67
N ALA A 245 14.12 -5.10 -22.59
CA ALA A 245 14.83 -3.85 -22.79
C ALA A 245 16.04 -3.72 -21.85
N ARG A 246 15.87 -4.13 -20.58
CA ARG A 246 16.97 -4.14 -19.59
C ARG A 246 18.09 -5.09 -20.00
N LEU A 247 17.78 -6.31 -20.42
CA LEU A 247 18.80 -7.27 -20.83
C LEU A 247 19.52 -6.84 -22.10
N GLU A 248 18.81 -6.23 -23.05
CA GLU A 248 19.40 -5.69 -24.28
C GLU A 248 20.35 -4.52 -23.97
N ALA A 249 19.96 -3.59 -23.07
CA ALA A 249 20.82 -2.52 -22.61
C ALA A 249 22.09 -3.07 -21.92
N LYS A 250 21.95 -4.12 -21.09
CA LYS A 250 23.08 -4.80 -20.43
C LYS A 250 24.05 -5.42 -21.45
N LEU A 251 23.55 -5.98 -22.53
CA LEU A 251 24.41 -6.50 -23.64
C LEU A 251 25.14 -5.39 -24.39
N GLN A 252 24.51 -4.22 -24.55
CA GLN A 252 25.09 -3.08 -25.25
C GLN A 252 26.01 -2.22 -24.37
N ARG A 253 26.20 -2.56 -23.08
CA ARG A 253 26.92 -1.77 -22.07
C ARG A 253 26.43 -0.31 -21.96
N GLN A 254 25.15 -0.09 -22.24
CA GLN A 254 24.46 1.17 -21.98
C GLN A 254 23.90 1.18 -20.55
N GLU A 255 23.61 2.38 -20.02
CA GLU A 255 22.91 2.49 -18.74
C GLU A 255 21.64 1.65 -18.79
N SER A 256 21.49 0.72 -17.84
CA SER A 256 20.33 -0.16 -17.80
C SER A 256 19.09 0.63 -17.36
N THR A 257 17.99 0.40 -18.03
CA THR A 257 16.66 0.86 -17.60
C THR A 257 16.40 0.34 -16.18
N SER A 258 16.06 1.24 -15.26
CA SER A 258 15.82 0.86 -13.87
C SER A 258 14.60 -0.06 -13.75
N LEU A 259 14.59 -0.96 -12.76
CA LEU A 259 13.41 -1.77 -12.44
C LEU A 259 12.30 -0.95 -11.76
N GLU A 260 12.55 0.35 -11.50
CA GLU A 260 11.59 1.26 -10.89
C GLU A 260 10.25 1.29 -11.65
N GLU A 261 10.27 1.18 -12.99
CA GLU A 261 9.02 1.10 -13.76
C GLU A 261 8.21 -0.16 -13.43
N VAL A 262 8.87 -1.30 -13.20
CA VAL A 262 8.19 -2.55 -12.82
C VAL A 262 7.63 -2.43 -11.40
N TYR A 263 8.35 -1.78 -10.50
CA TYR A 263 7.87 -1.49 -9.15
C TYR A 263 6.73 -0.46 -9.16
N MET A 264 6.82 0.59 -9.98
CA MET A 264 5.78 1.62 -10.07
C MET A 264 4.46 1.08 -10.61
N ASP A 265 4.48 0.04 -11.44
CA ASP A 265 3.28 -0.62 -11.93
C ASP A 265 2.61 -1.50 -10.89
N PHE A 266 3.38 -2.03 -9.96
CA PHE A 266 2.89 -2.75 -8.80
C PHE A 266 2.59 -1.73 -7.70
N ASP A 267 1.35 -1.25 -7.70
CA ASP A 267 0.83 -0.27 -6.74
C ASP A 267 0.34 -1.00 -5.47
N GLY A 268 1.23 -1.78 -4.87
CA GLY A 268 0.99 -2.42 -3.59
C GLY A 268 1.28 -1.47 -2.43
N SER A 269 0.80 -1.78 -1.24
CA SER A 269 1.16 -1.07 -0.01
C SER A 269 2.62 -1.42 0.36
N ASP A 270 3.56 -0.81 -0.36
CA ASP A 270 4.98 -1.13 -0.40
C ASP A 270 5.73 -1.05 0.93
N ASP A 271 5.10 -0.47 1.95
CA ASP A 271 5.76 -0.28 3.25
C ASP A 271 5.98 -1.62 4.01
N ASP A 272 5.28 -2.72 3.65
CA ASP A 272 5.42 -4.01 4.34
C ASP A 272 6.50 -4.92 3.70
N TRP A 273 6.93 -4.63 2.46
CA TRP A 273 7.82 -5.49 1.68
C TRP A 273 9.23 -4.92 1.49
N ILE A 274 9.35 -3.60 1.63
CA ILE A 274 10.65 -2.93 1.64
C ILE A 274 11.12 -2.88 3.10
N ASP A 275 11.57 -4.01 3.66
CA ASP A 275 12.69 -3.94 4.60
C ASP A 275 13.75 -3.15 3.82
N ASP A 276 14.24 -2.06 4.39
CA ASP A 276 15.34 -1.23 3.84
C ASP A 276 16.60 -2.09 3.59
N GLU A 277 16.49 -3.15 2.77
CA GLU A 277 17.64 -3.73 2.13
C GLU A 277 18.18 -2.63 1.23
N GLU A 278 19.35 -2.14 1.61
CA GLU A 278 20.10 -1.18 0.81
C GLU A 278 20.04 -1.67 -0.63
N VAL A 279 19.59 -0.81 -1.53
CA VAL A 279 19.80 -1.01 -2.95
C VAL A 279 21.31 -0.94 -3.09
N GLU A 280 21.96 -2.10 -2.92
CA GLU A 280 23.36 -2.23 -3.30
C GLU A 280 23.36 -1.86 -4.78
N GLU A 281 24.04 -0.77 -5.09
CA GLU A 281 24.35 -0.41 -6.48
C GLU A 281 24.93 -1.67 -7.10
N GLU A 282 24.30 -2.19 -8.16
CA GLU A 282 24.81 -3.35 -8.89
C GLU A 282 26.25 -3.00 -9.28
N GLU A 283 27.23 -3.61 -8.59
CA GLU A 283 28.62 -3.55 -9.06
C GLU A 283 28.62 -3.90 -10.53
N GLN A 284 29.26 -3.10 -11.35
CA GLN A 284 29.40 -3.34 -12.80
C GLN A 284 30.22 -4.62 -13.01
N ASP A 285 29.52 -5.76 -12.89
CA ASP A 285 30.12 -7.07 -13.13
C ASP A 285 30.62 -7.13 -14.57
N VAL A 286 31.89 -7.40 -14.73
CA VAL A 286 32.50 -7.69 -16.03
C VAL A 286 31.83 -8.94 -16.58
N LEU A 287 30.99 -8.79 -17.62
CA LEU A 287 30.26 -9.88 -18.25
C LEU A 287 31.25 -10.91 -18.84
N HIS A 288 31.21 -12.13 -18.32
CA HIS A 288 31.94 -13.25 -18.91
C HIS A 288 31.25 -13.70 -20.22
N PRO A 289 31.99 -14.32 -21.17
CA PRO A 289 31.40 -14.82 -22.42
C PRO A 289 30.23 -15.78 -22.20
N SER A 290 30.26 -16.59 -21.12
CA SER A 290 29.16 -17.49 -20.74
C SER A 290 27.90 -16.73 -20.31
N ASP A 291 28.05 -15.56 -19.70
CA ASP A 291 26.92 -14.72 -19.29
C ASP A 291 26.24 -14.07 -20.48
N ILE A 292 27.03 -13.68 -21.50
CA ILE A 292 26.50 -13.12 -22.75
C ILE A 292 25.59 -14.14 -23.47
N GLU A 293 25.99 -15.39 -23.51
CA GLU A 293 25.16 -16.44 -24.10
C GLU A 293 23.92 -16.73 -23.28
N GLY A 294 24.06 -16.77 -21.96
CA GLY A 294 22.94 -16.91 -21.03
C GLY A 294 21.90 -15.78 -21.18
N ILE A 295 22.35 -14.52 -21.23
CA ILE A 295 21.49 -13.35 -21.46
C ILE A 295 20.76 -13.44 -22.80
N LYS A 296 21.44 -13.81 -23.89
CA LYS A 296 20.81 -13.95 -25.20
C LYS A 296 19.73 -15.02 -25.22
N ASN A 297 19.95 -16.14 -24.53
CA ASN A 297 18.96 -17.20 -24.41
C ASN A 297 17.76 -16.77 -23.59
N GLU A 298 17.97 -16.05 -22.47
CA GLU A 298 16.91 -15.51 -21.65
C GLU A 298 16.07 -14.46 -22.40
N ILE A 299 16.68 -13.58 -23.20
CA ILE A 299 15.97 -12.65 -24.09
C ILE A 299 15.05 -13.40 -25.05
N LYS A 300 15.52 -14.47 -25.70
CA LYS A 300 14.67 -15.24 -26.61
C LYS A 300 13.46 -15.86 -25.92
N GLU A 301 13.63 -16.36 -24.71
CA GLU A 301 12.52 -16.91 -23.92
C GLU A 301 11.52 -15.82 -23.53
N LEU A 302 12.00 -14.68 -23.05
CA LEU A 302 11.15 -13.55 -22.71
C LEU A 302 10.37 -13.02 -23.91
N TYR A 303 10.96 -13.01 -25.10
CA TYR A 303 10.24 -12.72 -26.36
C TYR A 303 9.12 -13.75 -26.61
N ALA A 304 9.39 -15.04 -26.41
CA ALA A 304 8.38 -16.08 -26.59
C ALA A 304 7.22 -15.93 -25.59
N PHE A 305 7.51 -15.58 -24.33
CA PHE A 305 6.48 -15.32 -23.31
C PHE A 305 5.66 -14.08 -23.65
N ARG A 306 6.31 -13.00 -24.08
CA ARG A 306 5.64 -11.77 -24.54
C ARG A 306 4.68 -12.06 -25.70
N ASP A 307 5.16 -12.78 -26.71
CA ASP A 307 4.39 -13.09 -27.91
C ASP A 307 3.20 -14.03 -27.60
N LEU A 308 3.38 -14.97 -26.65
CA LEU A 308 2.29 -15.80 -26.15
C LEU A 308 1.27 -14.95 -25.38
N ALA A 309 1.71 -14.06 -24.50
CA ALA A 309 0.83 -13.14 -23.77
C ALA A 309 0.03 -12.24 -24.72
N ALA A 310 0.66 -11.73 -25.79
CA ALA A 310 0.01 -10.90 -26.81
C ALA A 310 -1.06 -11.65 -27.64
N LYS A 311 -0.92 -12.97 -27.80
CA LYS A 311 -1.92 -13.82 -28.49
C LYS A 311 -3.18 -14.04 -27.67
N ILE A 312 -3.10 -13.92 -26.36
CA ILE A 312 -4.23 -14.14 -25.45
C ILE A 312 -5.14 -12.91 -25.47
N LYS A 313 -6.15 -12.94 -26.35
CA LYS A 313 -7.10 -11.82 -26.52
C LYS A 313 -8.19 -11.78 -25.46
N LYS A 314 -8.50 -12.90 -24.83
CA LYS A 314 -9.54 -13.01 -23.80
C LYS A 314 -8.89 -13.40 -22.49
N ASN A 315 -9.15 -12.61 -21.47
CA ASN A 315 -8.73 -12.92 -20.11
C ASN A 315 -9.88 -13.58 -19.36
N SER A 316 -9.75 -14.86 -19.04
CA SER A 316 -10.80 -15.67 -18.41
C SER A 316 -11.25 -15.08 -17.07
N LYS A 317 -10.33 -14.52 -16.28
CA LYS A 317 -10.63 -13.86 -15.02
C LYS A 317 -11.47 -12.59 -15.20
N ALA A 318 -11.18 -11.78 -16.23
CA ALA A 318 -11.95 -10.58 -16.56
C ALA A 318 -13.37 -10.91 -17.04
N GLU A 319 -13.55 -12.00 -17.81
CA GLU A 319 -14.88 -12.46 -18.23
C GLU A 319 -15.75 -12.84 -17.01
N GLN A 320 -15.16 -13.52 -16.02
CA GLN A 320 -15.88 -13.87 -14.80
C GLN A 320 -16.15 -12.67 -13.88
N LEU A 321 -15.31 -11.63 -13.93
CA LEU A 321 -15.59 -10.37 -13.25
C LEU A 321 -16.91 -9.74 -13.75
N PHE A 322 -17.16 -9.79 -15.05
CA PHE A 322 -18.42 -9.27 -15.62
C PHE A 322 -19.63 -10.05 -15.09
N THR A 323 -19.52 -11.38 -15.04
CA THR A 323 -20.58 -12.22 -14.46
C THR A 323 -20.83 -11.88 -12.98
N ALA A 324 -19.77 -11.63 -12.22
CA ALA A 324 -19.87 -11.23 -10.82
C ALA A 324 -20.50 -9.84 -10.65
N LEU A 325 -20.16 -8.87 -11.54
CA LEU A 325 -20.76 -7.53 -11.54
C LEU A 325 -22.24 -7.58 -11.87
N ASP A 326 -22.63 -8.33 -12.90
CA ASP A 326 -24.05 -8.45 -13.30
C ASP A 326 -24.88 -9.04 -12.15
N LYS A 327 -24.44 -10.16 -11.54
CA LYS A 327 -25.07 -10.75 -10.35
C LYS A 327 -25.13 -9.78 -9.17
N GLY A 328 -24.05 -9.04 -8.92
CA GLY A 328 -23.98 -8.06 -7.84
C GLY A 328 -24.98 -6.92 -8.05
N PHE A 329 -25.07 -6.39 -9.26
CA PHE A 329 -26.02 -5.32 -9.59
C PHE A 329 -27.47 -5.76 -9.58
N GLU A 330 -27.78 -7.00 -10.00
CA GLU A 330 -29.12 -7.59 -9.86
C GLU A 330 -29.53 -7.70 -8.38
N GLN A 331 -28.62 -8.10 -7.52
CA GLN A 331 -28.90 -8.15 -6.07
C GLN A 331 -29.10 -6.75 -5.48
N LEU A 332 -28.30 -5.76 -5.88
CA LEU A 332 -28.48 -4.38 -5.43
C LEU A 332 -29.83 -3.81 -5.88
N ASP A 333 -30.28 -4.11 -7.11
CA ASP A 333 -31.62 -3.74 -7.61
C ASP A 333 -32.72 -4.36 -6.74
N SER A 334 -32.60 -5.64 -6.40
CA SER A 334 -33.60 -6.33 -5.56
C SER A 334 -33.70 -5.74 -4.15
N LEU A 335 -32.63 -5.11 -3.67
CA LEU A 335 -32.55 -4.45 -2.36
C LEU A 335 -32.95 -2.96 -2.44
N GLY A 336 -33.24 -2.42 -3.63
CA GLY A 336 -33.46 -0.98 -3.83
C GLY A 336 -32.22 -0.13 -3.54
N ALA A 337 -31.02 -0.71 -3.63
CA ALA A 337 -29.77 -0.04 -3.33
C ALA A 337 -29.13 0.56 -4.60
N GLN A 338 -28.29 1.57 -4.43
CA GLN A 338 -27.54 2.17 -5.54
C GLN A 338 -26.56 1.15 -6.14
N LYS A 339 -26.50 1.10 -7.49
CA LYS A 339 -25.51 0.31 -8.21
C LYS A 339 -24.12 0.91 -8.07
N LYS A 340 -23.37 0.47 -7.08
CA LYS A 340 -21.98 0.88 -6.83
C LYS A 340 -21.11 -0.39 -6.69
N ALA A 341 -19.99 -0.40 -7.38
CA ALA A 341 -19.03 -1.48 -7.29
C ALA A 341 -17.61 -0.93 -7.07
N LEU A 342 -16.87 -1.57 -6.17
CA LEU A 342 -15.45 -1.35 -5.96
C LEU A 342 -14.70 -2.58 -6.46
N ILE A 343 -13.80 -2.40 -7.40
CA ILE A 343 -12.93 -3.44 -7.93
C ILE A 343 -11.52 -3.15 -7.45
N PHE A 344 -10.91 -4.08 -6.74
CA PHE A 344 -9.52 -3.97 -6.32
C PHE A 344 -8.61 -4.77 -7.23
N THR A 345 -7.47 -4.19 -7.58
CA THR A 345 -6.41 -4.82 -8.37
C THR A 345 -5.04 -4.42 -7.83
N GLU A 346 -4.05 -5.29 -7.96
CA GLU A 346 -2.69 -5.03 -7.48
C GLU A 346 -1.85 -4.21 -8.48
N SER A 347 -2.29 -4.10 -9.74
CA SER A 347 -1.50 -3.49 -10.82
C SER A 347 -2.25 -2.36 -11.52
N ARG A 348 -1.55 -1.24 -11.77
CA ARG A 348 -2.07 -0.14 -12.58
C ARG A 348 -2.36 -0.57 -14.02
N ARG A 349 -1.55 -1.47 -14.58
CA ARG A 349 -1.78 -2.04 -15.92
C ARG A 349 -3.06 -2.85 -15.97
N THR A 350 -3.33 -3.66 -14.94
CA THR A 350 -4.62 -4.35 -14.81
C THR A 350 -5.76 -3.37 -14.62
N GLN A 351 -5.58 -2.29 -13.85
CA GLN A 351 -6.56 -1.23 -13.69
C GLN A 351 -6.93 -0.60 -15.04
N GLU A 352 -5.94 -0.25 -15.86
CA GLU A 352 -6.17 0.34 -17.19
C GLU A 352 -6.87 -0.65 -18.14
N PHE A 353 -6.41 -1.89 -18.16
CA PHE A 353 -7.04 -2.96 -18.93
C PHE A 353 -8.52 -3.16 -18.58
N LEU A 354 -8.84 -3.21 -17.29
CA LEU A 354 -10.22 -3.34 -16.81
C LEU A 354 -11.04 -2.09 -17.12
N TYR A 355 -10.44 -0.90 -17.04
CA TYR A 355 -11.07 0.35 -17.41
C TYR A 355 -11.54 0.33 -18.87
N GLU A 356 -10.64 -0.01 -19.81
CA GLU A 356 -10.97 -0.11 -21.24
C GLU A 356 -12.05 -1.17 -21.52
N LEU A 357 -11.97 -2.33 -20.87
CA LEU A 357 -12.96 -3.40 -21.02
C LEU A 357 -14.36 -2.96 -20.55
N LEU A 358 -14.43 -2.28 -19.42
CA LEU A 358 -15.69 -1.80 -18.85
C LEU A 358 -16.26 -0.64 -19.68
N GLU A 359 -15.43 0.24 -20.25
CA GLU A 359 -15.91 1.27 -21.19
C GLU A 359 -16.59 0.64 -22.41
N LYS A 360 -15.96 -0.40 -23.01
CA LYS A 360 -16.53 -1.15 -24.14
C LYS A 360 -17.84 -1.86 -23.79
N ARG A 361 -18.05 -2.17 -22.51
CA ARG A 361 -19.29 -2.82 -21.99
C ARG A 361 -20.40 -1.82 -21.63
N GLY A 362 -20.21 -0.53 -21.90
CA GLY A 362 -21.25 0.48 -21.72
C GLY A 362 -21.16 1.29 -20.44
N TYR A 363 -20.11 1.15 -19.64
CA TYR A 363 -19.90 1.95 -18.44
C TYR A 363 -19.11 3.23 -18.69
N LYS A 364 -18.96 3.67 -19.95
CA LYS A 364 -18.24 4.89 -20.31
C LYS A 364 -18.76 6.11 -19.53
N GLY A 365 -17.86 6.85 -18.92
CA GLY A 365 -18.16 8.01 -18.07
C GLY A 365 -18.69 7.68 -16.67
N LYS A 366 -18.85 6.39 -16.33
CA LYS A 366 -19.32 5.91 -15.00
C LYS A 366 -18.25 5.18 -14.22
N ILE A 367 -17.04 5.08 -14.77
CA ILE A 367 -15.90 4.40 -14.17
C ILE A 367 -14.94 5.44 -13.62
N VAL A 368 -14.41 5.19 -12.45
CA VAL A 368 -13.39 6.01 -11.79
C VAL A 368 -12.18 5.15 -11.48
N ARG A 369 -10.99 5.62 -11.79
CA ARG A 369 -9.73 5.00 -11.37
C ARG A 369 -9.25 5.64 -10.09
N PHE A 370 -8.75 4.81 -9.17
CA PHE A 370 -8.19 5.27 -7.92
C PHE A 370 -6.89 4.53 -7.64
N ASN A 371 -5.77 5.24 -7.60
CA ASN A 371 -4.43 4.68 -7.41
C ASN A 371 -3.53 5.61 -6.59
N GLY A 372 -2.29 5.23 -6.36
CA GLY A 372 -1.35 5.99 -5.52
C GLY A 372 -1.16 7.45 -5.98
N THR A 373 -1.08 7.71 -7.29
CA THR A 373 -0.80 9.05 -7.84
C THR A 373 -2.01 9.83 -8.28
N ASN A 374 -3.02 9.17 -8.86
CA ASN A 374 -4.25 9.78 -9.39
C ASN A 374 -3.98 10.97 -10.34
N THR A 375 -2.99 10.84 -11.23
CA THR A 375 -2.52 11.93 -12.11
C THR A 375 -3.10 11.86 -13.52
N ASP A 376 -3.92 10.87 -13.81
CA ASP A 376 -4.57 10.73 -15.10
C ASP A 376 -5.50 11.92 -15.42
N ARG A 377 -5.87 12.06 -16.71
CA ARG A 377 -6.65 13.19 -17.19
C ARG A 377 -8.00 13.31 -16.49
N GLN A 378 -8.72 12.18 -16.33
CA GLN A 378 -10.04 12.17 -15.68
C GLN A 378 -9.94 12.60 -14.22
N SER A 379 -9.00 12.04 -13.46
CA SER A 379 -8.75 12.42 -12.07
C SER A 379 -8.39 13.89 -11.91
N THR A 380 -7.65 14.45 -12.89
CA THR A 380 -7.29 15.88 -12.90
C THR A 380 -8.49 16.78 -13.17
N GLU A 381 -9.39 16.40 -14.08
CA GLU A 381 -10.63 17.13 -14.37
C GLU A 381 -11.59 17.09 -13.17
N ILE A 382 -11.78 15.92 -12.56
CA ILE A 382 -12.57 15.75 -11.33
C ILE A 382 -12.04 16.64 -10.21
N TYR A 383 -10.71 16.64 -9.99
CA TYR A 383 -10.10 17.46 -8.95
C TYR A 383 -10.30 18.97 -9.17
N LYS A 384 -10.15 19.45 -10.40
CA LYS A 384 -10.40 20.87 -10.72
C LYS A 384 -11.83 21.28 -10.43
N ALA A 385 -12.80 20.47 -10.86
CA ALA A 385 -14.22 20.73 -10.61
C ALA A 385 -14.54 20.72 -9.11
N TRP A 386 -13.96 19.77 -8.37
CA TRP A 386 -14.13 19.66 -6.92
C TRP A 386 -13.54 20.86 -6.17
N MET A 387 -12.37 21.36 -6.59
CA MET A 387 -11.74 22.56 -6.01
C MET A 387 -12.62 23.81 -6.18
N GLU A 388 -13.22 24.00 -7.35
CA GLU A 388 -14.16 25.12 -7.58
C GLU A 388 -15.43 24.96 -6.75
N LYS A 389 -16.01 23.74 -6.68
CA LYS A 389 -17.22 23.43 -5.88
C LYS A 389 -17.03 23.73 -4.38
N HIS A 390 -15.81 23.50 -3.87
CA HIS A 390 -15.51 23.62 -2.44
C HIS A 390 -14.65 24.83 -2.08
N LYS A 391 -14.50 25.79 -2.97
CA LYS A 391 -13.72 27.01 -2.76
C LYS A 391 -14.12 27.75 -1.47
N GLY A 392 -13.16 28.00 -0.58
CA GLY A 392 -13.40 28.65 0.71
C GLY A 392 -14.00 27.77 1.80
N SER A 393 -14.22 26.48 1.56
CA SER A 393 -14.70 25.55 2.58
C SER A 393 -13.53 24.83 3.27
N HIS A 394 -13.81 24.33 4.50
CA HIS A 394 -12.87 23.51 5.26
C HIS A 394 -12.51 22.16 4.60
N LYS A 395 -13.23 21.78 3.55
CA LYS A 395 -12.95 20.55 2.80
C LYS A 395 -11.63 20.62 2.03
N ILE A 396 -11.16 21.80 1.68
CA ILE A 396 -9.85 22.01 1.06
C ILE A 396 -8.80 22.10 2.17
N THR A 397 -7.89 21.12 2.22
CA THR A 397 -6.84 21.06 3.27
C THR A 397 -5.55 21.77 2.89
N GLY A 398 -5.37 22.12 1.61
CA GLY A 398 -4.10 22.64 1.09
C GLY A 398 -3.07 21.54 0.77
N SER A 399 -3.39 20.25 0.98
CA SER A 399 -2.63 19.11 0.50
C SER A 399 -3.19 18.62 -0.84
N PRO A 400 -2.56 18.91 -1.99
CA PRO A 400 -3.10 18.53 -3.30
C PRO A 400 -3.33 17.03 -3.47
N THR A 401 -2.48 16.20 -2.88
CA THR A 401 -2.63 14.73 -2.89
C THR A 401 -3.86 14.27 -2.10
N ALA A 402 -4.04 14.78 -0.90
CA ALA A 402 -5.18 14.43 -0.05
C ALA A 402 -6.50 14.96 -0.64
N ASP A 403 -6.49 16.20 -1.13
CA ASP A 403 -7.68 16.83 -1.72
C ASP A 403 -8.09 16.18 -3.05
N ARG A 404 -7.13 15.72 -3.88
CA ARG A 404 -7.41 14.96 -5.10
C ARG A 404 -8.06 13.61 -4.80
N ARG A 405 -7.58 12.88 -3.81
CA ARG A 405 -8.20 11.63 -3.35
C ARG A 405 -9.64 11.86 -2.87
N ALA A 406 -9.86 12.89 -2.06
CA ALA A 406 -11.20 13.26 -1.61
C ALA A 406 -12.14 13.58 -2.78
N ALA A 407 -11.65 14.33 -3.77
CA ALA A 407 -12.42 14.67 -4.97
C ALA A 407 -12.89 13.44 -5.76
N ILE A 408 -12.00 12.46 -5.94
CA ILE A 408 -12.32 11.21 -6.65
C ILE A 408 -13.35 10.37 -5.88
N VAL A 409 -13.21 10.28 -4.55
CA VAL A 409 -14.16 9.56 -3.70
C VAL A 409 -15.53 10.22 -3.71
N ASP A 410 -15.59 11.56 -3.63
CA ASP A 410 -16.86 12.32 -3.71
C ASP A 410 -17.52 12.13 -5.08
N TYR A 411 -16.75 12.21 -6.16
CA TYR A 411 -17.25 11.94 -7.51
C TYR A 411 -17.81 10.52 -7.64
N PHE A 412 -17.11 9.50 -7.12
CA PHE A 412 -17.64 8.14 -7.12
C PHE A 412 -18.94 8.02 -6.33
N ARG A 413 -19.05 8.68 -5.20
CA ARG A 413 -20.28 8.67 -4.39
C ARG A 413 -21.45 9.31 -5.10
N GLU A 414 -21.24 10.43 -5.78
CA GLU A 414 -22.28 11.21 -6.43
C GLU A 414 -22.63 10.66 -7.82
N GLU A 415 -21.65 10.41 -8.68
CA GLU A 415 -21.83 10.17 -10.12
C GLU A 415 -21.35 8.79 -10.60
N GLY A 416 -20.20 8.30 -10.06
CA GLY A 416 -19.60 7.06 -10.51
C GLY A 416 -20.42 5.81 -10.17
N THR A 417 -20.35 4.79 -11.01
CA THR A 417 -20.95 3.45 -10.76
C THR A 417 -19.89 2.44 -10.36
N ILE A 418 -18.74 2.46 -10.99
CA ILE A 418 -17.64 1.53 -10.74
C ILE A 418 -16.38 2.32 -10.38
N MET A 419 -15.72 1.96 -9.31
CA MET A 419 -14.38 2.43 -8.99
C MET A 419 -13.41 1.25 -9.09
N ILE A 420 -12.33 1.41 -9.85
CA ILE A 420 -11.24 0.45 -9.92
C ILE A 420 -10.10 1.02 -9.10
N ALA A 421 -9.81 0.40 -7.98
CA ALA A 421 -8.80 0.85 -7.02
C ALA A 421 -7.58 -0.08 -7.02
N THR A 422 -6.39 0.48 -6.87
CA THR A 422 -5.19 -0.28 -6.56
C THR A 422 -4.98 -0.35 -5.04
N GLU A 423 -4.09 -1.21 -4.58
CA GLU A 423 -3.85 -1.43 -3.14
C GLU A 423 -3.32 -0.18 -2.43
N ALA A 424 -2.55 0.67 -3.13
CA ALA A 424 -2.03 1.95 -2.61
C ALA A 424 -3.07 3.10 -2.62
N ALA A 425 -4.30 2.82 -3.01
CA ALA A 425 -5.37 3.81 -3.13
C ALA A 425 -5.98 4.22 -1.76
#